data_81e4693a846e3f12b805c4361849d7bf
#
_entry.id   81e4693a846e3f12b805c4361849d7bf
#
_cell.length_a   1.000
_cell.length_b   1.000
_cell.length_c   1.000
_cell.angle_alpha   90.00
_cell.angle_beta   90.00
_cell.angle_gamma   90.00
#
_symmetry.space_group_name_H-M   'P 1'
#
loop_
_entity.id
_entity.type
_entity.pdbx_description
1 polymer ?
#
loop_
_entity_poly.entity_id
_entity_poly.type
_entity_poly.pdbx_seq_one_letter_code
_entity_poly.pdbx_strand_id
1 'polypeptide(L)'
;MFGDFPILSITIWLPIVGGLWVIFAGSRVHDVAVRNDALLIAVAAFVLSLLLWYGFDNSTAEMQYVERMPWIEAFGIEYSIGIDGIALPLILLTTFTTVLVILAGWVVIKDRLSMYMGAFLILEGCMIGVFCALDAILFYVFWEAMLVPMFLIIGIWGGPERVYATIKFFLYTFMGSV
;
A
#
# COMPACT_ATOMS: atom_id res chain seq x y z
N MET A 1 -24.67 -3.31 -3.03
CA MET A 1 -24.89 -1.86 -3.01
C MET A 1 -23.85 -1.07 -3.81
N PHE A 2 -22.69 -1.62 -4.11
CA PHE A 2 -21.58 -0.97 -4.84
C PHE A 2 -21.16 -1.73 -6.11
N GLY A 3 -22.10 -2.45 -6.78
CA GLY A 3 -21.83 -3.45 -7.82
C GLY A 3 -20.99 -3.02 -9.04
N ASP A 4 -20.93 -1.71 -9.36
CA ASP A 4 -20.18 -1.17 -10.51
C ASP A 4 -19.10 -0.15 -10.11
N PHE A 5 -18.89 0.08 -8.80
CA PHE A 5 -17.90 1.06 -8.33
C PHE A 5 -16.59 0.36 -7.96
N PRO A 6 -15.44 0.74 -8.54
CA PRO A 6 -14.15 0.07 -8.35
C PRO A 6 -13.53 0.42 -6.99
N ILE A 7 -14.22 0.02 -5.90
CA ILE A 7 -13.84 0.40 -4.54
C ILE A 7 -12.49 -0.21 -4.13
N LEU A 8 -12.17 -1.44 -4.58
CA LEU A 8 -10.90 -2.08 -4.29
C LEU A 8 -9.75 -1.37 -5.00
N SER A 9 -9.91 -1.07 -6.29
CA SER A 9 -8.91 -0.30 -7.03
C SER A 9 -8.65 1.05 -6.37
N ILE A 10 -9.70 1.75 -5.92
CA ILE A 10 -9.54 3.03 -5.21
C ILE A 10 -8.77 2.83 -3.90
N THR A 11 -9.08 1.79 -3.14
CA THR A 11 -8.39 1.51 -1.86
C THR A 11 -6.91 1.20 -2.06
N ILE A 12 -6.52 0.55 -3.17
CA ILE A 12 -5.13 0.26 -3.53
C ILE A 12 -4.41 1.53 -4.04
N TRP A 13 -5.02 2.23 -5.01
CA TRP A 13 -4.34 3.31 -5.71
C TRP A 13 -4.35 4.64 -4.97
N LEU A 14 -5.32 4.89 -4.10
CA LEU A 14 -5.38 6.11 -3.29
C LEU A 14 -4.10 6.32 -2.47
N PRO A 15 -3.63 5.36 -1.64
CA PRO A 15 -2.39 5.56 -0.89
C PRO A 15 -1.15 5.57 -1.79
N ILE A 16 -1.11 4.83 -2.91
CA ILE A 16 0.02 4.87 -3.85
C ILE A 16 0.15 6.26 -4.49
N VAL A 17 -0.92 6.75 -5.10
CA VAL A 17 -0.93 8.06 -5.75
C VAL A 17 -0.76 9.18 -4.72
N GLY A 18 -1.42 9.05 -3.57
CA GLY A 18 -1.27 9.98 -2.45
C GLY A 18 0.15 10.02 -1.90
N GLY A 19 0.81 8.86 -1.80
CA GLY A 19 2.22 8.77 -1.39
C GLY A 19 3.17 9.43 -2.38
N LEU A 20 2.96 9.23 -3.68
CA LEU A 20 3.69 9.95 -4.73
C LEU A 20 3.46 11.46 -4.64
N TRP A 21 2.21 11.89 -4.47
CA TRP A 21 1.87 13.30 -4.25
C TRP A 21 2.64 13.88 -3.07
N VAL A 22 2.63 13.21 -1.91
CA VAL A 22 3.34 13.65 -0.70
C VAL A 22 4.85 13.77 -0.94
N ILE A 23 5.46 12.85 -1.69
CA ILE A 23 6.89 12.92 -2.03
C ILE A 23 7.19 14.13 -2.91
N PHE A 24 6.45 14.33 -4.01
CA PHE A 24 6.74 15.36 -4.98
C PHE A 24 6.29 16.76 -4.55
N ALA A 25 5.11 16.88 -3.96
CA ALA A 25 4.58 18.17 -3.49
C ALA A 25 5.18 18.57 -2.14
N GLY A 26 5.43 17.61 -1.26
CA GLY A 26 5.95 17.83 0.09
C GLY A 26 7.34 18.46 0.13
N SER A 27 8.13 18.30 -0.93
CA SER A 27 9.44 18.98 -1.05
C SER A 27 9.33 20.51 -1.21
N ARG A 28 8.13 21.03 -1.51
CA ARG A 28 7.85 22.44 -1.79
C ARG A 28 6.98 23.13 -0.74
N VAL A 29 6.49 22.40 0.26
CA VAL A 29 5.57 22.90 1.28
C VAL A 29 6.12 22.68 2.68
N HIS A 30 5.51 23.31 3.68
CA HIS A 30 5.92 23.16 5.08
C HIS A 30 5.63 21.74 5.61
N ASP A 31 6.48 21.26 6.53
CA ASP A 31 6.38 19.94 7.17
C ASP A 31 4.99 19.65 7.77
N VAL A 32 4.30 20.67 8.28
CA VAL A 32 2.95 20.52 8.84
C VAL A 32 1.95 20.11 7.78
N ALA A 33 2.04 20.68 6.57
CA ALA A 33 1.15 20.30 5.46
C ALA A 33 1.42 18.86 5.02
N VAL A 34 2.70 18.48 4.89
CA VAL A 34 3.11 17.10 4.55
C VAL A 34 2.52 16.07 5.52
N ARG A 35 2.58 16.36 6.83
CA ARG A 35 2.03 15.48 7.87
C ARG A 35 0.52 15.37 7.78
N ASN A 36 -0.16 16.49 7.60
CA ASN A 36 -1.62 16.52 7.50
C ASN A 36 -2.11 15.81 6.25
N ASP A 37 -1.48 16.03 5.09
CA ASP A 37 -1.82 15.37 3.83
C ASP A 37 -1.62 13.85 3.94
N ALA A 38 -0.49 13.40 4.48
CA ALA A 38 -0.22 11.99 4.68
C ALA A 38 -1.22 11.33 5.62
N LEU A 39 -1.55 12.00 6.73
CA LEU A 39 -2.55 11.50 7.68
C LEU A 39 -3.95 11.44 7.06
N LEU A 40 -4.33 12.47 6.29
CA LEU A 40 -5.63 12.50 5.61
C LEU A 40 -5.76 11.35 4.63
N ILE A 41 -4.72 11.06 3.83
CA ILE A 41 -4.71 9.97 2.86
C ILE A 41 -4.82 8.62 3.58
N ALA A 42 -4.02 8.40 4.64
CA ALA A 42 -4.06 7.15 5.41
C ALA A 42 -5.43 6.94 6.09
N VAL A 43 -6.01 7.99 6.68
CA VAL A 43 -7.36 7.92 7.27
C VAL A 43 -8.41 7.66 6.20
N ALA A 44 -8.30 8.27 5.02
CA ALA A 44 -9.21 8.01 3.91
C ALA A 44 -9.14 6.55 3.45
N ALA A 45 -7.93 5.97 3.32
CA ALA A 45 -7.74 4.55 3.01
C ALA A 45 -8.35 3.64 4.10
N PHE A 46 -8.16 3.99 5.38
CA PHE A 46 -8.77 3.26 6.49
C PHE A 46 -10.29 3.33 6.46
N VAL A 47 -10.89 4.49 6.19
CA VAL A 47 -12.35 4.63 6.06
C VAL A 47 -12.87 3.79 4.89
N LEU A 48 -12.17 3.75 3.74
CA LEU A 48 -12.54 2.89 2.62
C LEU A 48 -12.50 1.41 3.01
N SER A 49 -11.49 0.98 3.78
CA SER A 49 -11.43 -0.41 4.26
C SER A 49 -12.56 -0.76 5.24
N LEU A 50 -13.02 0.19 6.04
CA LEU A 50 -14.21 0.02 6.89
C LEU A 50 -15.51 -0.09 6.06
N LEU A 51 -15.61 0.63 4.94
CA LEU A 51 -16.75 0.50 4.02
C LEU A 51 -16.77 -0.89 3.36
N LEU A 52 -15.61 -1.44 3.00
CA LEU A 52 -15.47 -2.82 2.52
C LEU A 52 -15.96 -3.82 3.58
N TRP A 53 -15.56 -3.63 4.83
CA TRP A 53 -16.01 -4.46 5.95
C TRP A 53 -17.53 -4.42 6.15
N TYR A 54 -18.11 -3.24 6.09
CA TYR A 54 -19.57 -3.08 6.28
C TYR A 54 -20.40 -3.74 5.18
N GLY A 55 -19.91 -3.74 3.95
CA GLY A 55 -20.62 -4.34 2.80
C GLY A 55 -20.25 -5.79 2.52
N PHE A 56 -19.36 -6.40 3.32
CA PHE A 56 -18.90 -7.78 3.12
C PHE A 56 -19.95 -8.80 3.59
N ASP A 57 -20.26 -9.77 2.74
CA ASP A 57 -21.19 -10.87 3.06
C ASP A 57 -20.43 -12.07 3.63
N ASN A 58 -20.64 -12.34 4.92
CA ASN A 58 -20.03 -13.47 5.61
C ASN A 58 -20.73 -14.83 5.35
N SER A 59 -21.82 -14.86 4.58
CA SER A 59 -22.56 -16.08 4.31
C SER A 59 -22.02 -16.89 3.14
N THR A 60 -21.12 -16.32 2.34
CA THR A 60 -20.54 -16.96 1.14
C THR A 60 -19.02 -17.08 1.27
N ALA A 61 -18.48 -18.16 0.69
CA ALA A 61 -17.03 -18.37 0.56
C ALA A 61 -16.48 -17.86 -0.78
N GLU A 62 -17.31 -17.25 -1.61
CA GLU A 62 -16.90 -16.72 -2.90
C GLU A 62 -16.12 -15.40 -2.75
N MET A 63 -15.25 -15.12 -3.73
CA MET A 63 -14.54 -13.85 -3.80
C MET A 63 -15.53 -12.70 -4.01
N GLN A 64 -15.39 -11.63 -3.24
CA GLN A 64 -16.26 -10.45 -3.30
C GLN A 64 -15.52 -9.23 -3.81
N TYR A 65 -16.28 -8.22 -4.26
CA TYR A 65 -15.75 -6.99 -4.87
C TYR A 65 -14.79 -7.26 -6.03
N VAL A 66 -15.07 -8.32 -6.81
CA VAL A 66 -14.20 -8.73 -7.91
C VAL A 66 -14.20 -7.69 -9.02
N GLU A 67 -13.02 -7.15 -9.32
CA GLU A 67 -12.77 -6.23 -10.44
C GLU A 67 -11.82 -6.92 -11.43
N ARG A 68 -12.19 -6.95 -12.71
CA ARG A 68 -11.40 -7.56 -13.77
C ARG A 68 -11.29 -6.64 -14.97
N MET A 69 -10.05 -6.43 -15.42
CA MET A 69 -9.76 -5.70 -16.65
C MET A 69 -8.62 -6.39 -17.40
N PRO A 70 -8.69 -6.53 -18.72
CA PRO A 70 -7.58 -7.05 -19.51
C PRO A 70 -6.37 -6.09 -19.36
N TRP A 71 -5.21 -6.64 -19.06
CA TRP A 71 -3.99 -5.84 -18.91
C TRP A 71 -2.98 -6.14 -20.03
N ILE A 72 -2.49 -7.38 -20.14
CA ILE A 72 -1.57 -7.80 -21.19
C ILE A 72 -2.18 -9.00 -21.91
N GLU A 73 -3.03 -8.72 -22.89
CA GLU A 73 -3.79 -9.74 -23.63
C GLU A 73 -2.90 -10.79 -24.29
N ALA A 74 -1.71 -10.39 -24.79
CA ALA A 74 -0.75 -11.29 -25.45
C ALA A 74 -0.29 -12.44 -24.54
N PHE A 75 -0.33 -12.28 -23.23
CA PHE A 75 0.05 -13.30 -22.24
C PHE A 75 -1.11 -13.79 -21.39
N GLY A 76 -2.34 -13.33 -21.67
CA GLY A 76 -3.51 -13.67 -20.87
C GLY A 76 -3.48 -13.12 -19.43
N ILE A 77 -2.71 -12.05 -19.20
CA ILE A 77 -2.58 -11.42 -17.87
C ILE A 77 -3.68 -10.40 -17.68
N GLU A 78 -4.40 -10.50 -16.58
CA GLU A 78 -5.51 -9.62 -16.22
C GLU A 78 -5.19 -8.82 -14.96
N TYR A 79 -5.64 -7.56 -14.93
CA TYR A 79 -5.80 -6.85 -13.67
C TYR A 79 -7.04 -7.41 -13.00
N SER A 80 -6.85 -8.44 -12.19
CA SER A 80 -7.92 -9.17 -11.50
C SER A 80 -7.68 -9.09 -10.01
N ILE A 81 -8.58 -8.40 -9.31
CA ILE A 81 -8.54 -8.22 -7.86
C ILE A 81 -9.88 -8.62 -7.24
N GLY A 82 -9.81 -9.05 -5.98
CA GLY A 82 -10.98 -9.44 -5.18
C GLY A 82 -10.58 -9.72 -3.76
N ILE A 83 -11.53 -9.83 -2.86
CA ILE A 83 -11.29 -10.15 -1.45
C ILE A 83 -12.09 -11.33 -0.96
N ASP A 84 -11.50 -12.07 -0.05
CA ASP A 84 -12.13 -13.12 0.75
C ASP A 84 -12.18 -12.73 2.23
N GLY A 85 -12.72 -13.63 3.05
CA GLY A 85 -12.83 -13.43 4.50
C GLY A 85 -11.48 -13.37 5.24
N ILE A 86 -10.35 -13.76 4.60
CA ILE A 86 -9.01 -13.69 5.17
C ILE A 86 -8.33 -12.38 4.74
N ALA A 87 -8.46 -11.97 3.49
CA ALA A 87 -7.87 -10.75 2.97
C ALA A 87 -8.43 -9.49 3.64
N LEU A 88 -9.75 -9.45 3.89
CA LEU A 88 -10.42 -8.30 4.46
C LEU A 88 -9.85 -7.84 5.81
N PRO A 89 -9.69 -8.69 6.86
CA PRO A 89 -9.07 -8.27 8.11
C PRO A 89 -7.60 -7.87 7.96
N LEU A 90 -6.87 -8.44 7.00
CA LEU A 90 -5.48 -8.06 6.70
C LEU A 90 -5.41 -6.66 6.08
N ILE A 91 -6.35 -6.31 5.20
CA ILE A 91 -6.48 -4.96 4.64
C ILE A 91 -6.80 -3.95 5.75
N LEU A 92 -7.77 -4.27 6.62
CA LEU A 92 -8.11 -3.43 7.77
C LEU A 92 -6.91 -3.21 8.71
N LEU A 93 -6.19 -4.28 9.02
CA LEU A 93 -4.99 -4.21 9.86
C LEU A 93 -3.93 -3.32 9.21
N THR A 94 -3.70 -3.46 7.91
CA THR A 94 -2.72 -2.68 7.17
C THR A 94 -3.07 -1.20 7.20
N THR A 95 -4.29 -0.83 6.82
CA THR A 95 -4.73 0.57 6.77
C THR A 95 -4.73 1.20 8.16
N PHE A 96 -5.19 0.49 9.20
CA PHE A 96 -5.14 0.95 10.58
C PHE A 96 -3.69 1.16 11.06
N THR A 97 -2.80 0.19 10.79
CA THR A 97 -1.39 0.27 11.19
C THR A 97 -0.69 1.44 10.51
N THR A 98 -0.98 1.73 9.24
CA THR A 98 -0.39 2.88 8.53
C THR A 98 -0.76 4.20 9.19
N VAL A 99 -2.01 4.38 9.62
CA VAL A 99 -2.40 5.57 10.41
C VAL A 99 -1.53 5.70 11.66
N LEU A 100 -1.33 4.60 12.40
CA LEU A 100 -0.48 4.60 13.60
C LEU A 100 0.99 4.92 13.28
N VAL A 101 1.53 4.38 12.19
CA VAL A 101 2.92 4.62 11.75
C VAL A 101 3.13 6.09 11.39
N ILE A 102 2.19 6.70 10.67
CA ILE A 102 2.24 8.13 10.32
C ILE A 102 2.20 8.99 11.58
N LEU A 103 1.32 8.68 12.55
CA LEU A 103 1.25 9.38 13.82
C LEU A 103 2.53 9.17 14.66
N ALA A 104 3.08 7.96 14.71
CA ALA A 104 4.33 7.68 15.41
C ALA A 104 5.52 8.43 14.80
N GLY A 105 5.57 8.55 13.46
CA GLY A 105 6.59 9.32 12.74
C GLY A 105 6.47 10.84 12.90
N TRP A 106 5.35 11.35 13.43
CA TRP A 106 5.02 12.77 13.47
C TRP A 106 6.06 13.66 14.15
N VAL A 107 6.61 13.19 15.26
CA VAL A 107 7.60 13.93 16.06
C VAL A 107 9.02 13.42 15.85
N VAL A 108 9.15 12.12 15.60
CA VAL A 108 10.44 11.43 15.54
C VAL A 108 11.19 11.75 14.24
N ILE A 109 10.46 11.82 13.12
CA ILE A 109 11.08 12.01 11.80
C ILE A 109 11.15 13.50 11.49
N LYS A 110 12.39 14.01 11.35
CA LYS A 110 12.70 15.40 10.99
C LYS A 110 13.35 15.53 9.63
N ASP A 111 14.14 14.52 9.25
CA ASP A 111 14.87 14.54 7.99
C ASP A 111 14.08 13.83 6.89
N ARG A 112 13.96 14.49 5.73
CA ARG A 112 13.27 13.97 4.53
C ARG A 112 11.86 13.46 4.83
N LEU A 113 11.10 14.23 5.60
CA LEU A 113 9.78 13.86 6.12
C LEU A 113 8.81 13.44 5.00
N SER A 114 8.76 14.17 3.88
CA SER A 114 7.88 13.86 2.76
C SER A 114 8.18 12.50 2.13
N MET A 115 9.47 12.16 2.04
CA MET A 115 9.89 10.84 1.51
C MET A 115 9.51 9.71 2.46
N TYR A 116 9.62 9.91 3.77
CA TYR A 116 9.21 8.94 4.79
C TYR A 116 7.72 8.67 4.72
N MET A 117 6.91 9.72 4.85
CA MET A 117 5.45 9.62 4.85
C MET A 117 4.92 9.02 3.53
N GLY A 118 5.46 9.48 2.40
CA GLY A 118 5.05 8.96 1.10
C GLY A 118 5.47 7.52 0.86
N ALA A 119 6.66 7.10 1.35
CA ALA A 119 7.11 5.71 1.23
C ALA A 119 6.19 4.75 1.99
N PHE A 120 5.73 5.11 3.20
CA PHE A 120 4.77 4.29 3.95
C PHE A 120 3.40 4.22 3.28
N LEU A 121 2.91 5.31 2.68
CA LEU A 121 1.66 5.29 1.93
C LEU A 121 1.75 4.39 0.67
N ILE A 122 2.86 4.46 -0.07
CA ILE A 122 3.08 3.59 -1.22
C ILE A 122 3.16 2.13 -0.78
N LEU A 123 3.87 1.86 0.31
CA LEU A 123 3.98 0.52 0.89
C LEU A 123 2.60 -0.03 1.28
N GLU A 124 1.76 0.77 1.93
CA GLU A 124 0.37 0.43 2.27
C GLU A 124 -0.42 -0.03 1.03
N GLY A 125 -0.43 0.79 -0.02
CA GLY A 125 -1.16 0.46 -1.24
C GLY A 125 -0.65 -0.81 -1.94
N CYS A 126 0.68 -1.02 -1.98
CA CYS A 126 1.27 -2.25 -2.50
C CYS A 126 0.86 -3.48 -1.66
N MET A 127 0.86 -3.37 -0.32
CA MET A 127 0.42 -4.46 0.57
C MET A 127 -1.05 -4.81 0.36
N ILE A 128 -1.93 -3.80 0.24
CA ILE A 128 -3.35 -4.02 -0.09
C ILE A 128 -3.47 -4.72 -1.44
N GLY A 129 -2.70 -4.28 -2.45
CA GLY A 129 -2.65 -4.90 -3.76
C GLY A 129 -2.26 -6.39 -3.72
N VAL A 130 -1.28 -6.76 -2.89
CA VAL A 130 -0.88 -8.15 -2.66
C VAL A 130 -2.03 -8.98 -2.09
N PHE A 131 -2.77 -8.46 -1.11
CA PHE A 131 -3.89 -9.18 -0.49
C PHE A 131 -5.11 -9.31 -1.40
N CYS A 132 -5.26 -8.41 -2.37
CA CYS A 132 -6.39 -8.39 -3.30
C CYS A 132 -6.13 -9.11 -4.62
N ALA A 133 -4.87 -9.37 -4.99
CA ALA A 133 -4.52 -9.92 -6.31
C ALA A 133 -5.06 -11.34 -6.49
N LEU A 134 -5.83 -11.56 -7.56
CA LEU A 134 -6.33 -12.86 -8.00
C LEU A 134 -5.52 -13.44 -9.19
N ASP A 135 -4.71 -12.61 -9.84
CA ASP A 135 -3.77 -13.01 -10.89
C ASP A 135 -2.36 -13.13 -10.30
N ALA A 136 -1.63 -14.20 -10.66
CA ALA A 136 -0.30 -14.50 -10.13
C ALA A 136 0.75 -13.43 -10.52
N ILE A 137 0.66 -12.91 -11.75
CA ILE A 137 1.58 -11.86 -12.21
C ILE A 137 1.27 -10.54 -11.53
N LEU A 138 -0.01 -10.21 -11.36
CA LEU A 138 -0.43 -9.01 -10.63
C LEU A 138 0.03 -9.08 -9.15
N PHE A 139 -0.14 -10.24 -8.51
CA PHE A 139 0.39 -10.49 -7.16
C PHE A 139 1.90 -10.23 -7.10
N TYR A 140 2.64 -10.83 -8.04
CA TYR A 140 4.09 -10.69 -8.09
C TYR A 140 4.52 -9.23 -8.30
N VAL A 141 3.83 -8.49 -9.16
CA VAL A 141 4.13 -7.07 -9.39
C VAL A 141 3.96 -6.24 -8.11
N PHE A 142 2.85 -6.42 -7.38
CA PHE A 142 2.65 -5.71 -6.10
C PHE A 142 3.66 -6.16 -5.03
N TRP A 143 3.99 -7.45 -4.99
CA TRP A 143 4.96 -8.03 -4.08
C TRP A 143 6.36 -7.42 -4.29
N GLU A 144 6.82 -7.35 -5.53
CA GLU A 144 8.10 -6.73 -5.86
C GLU A 144 8.07 -5.20 -5.66
N ALA A 145 6.95 -4.55 -6.00
CA ALA A 145 6.82 -3.10 -5.86
C ALA A 145 6.98 -2.63 -4.42
N MET A 146 6.55 -3.41 -3.41
CA MET A 146 6.73 -3.02 -2.01
C MET A 146 8.18 -3.07 -1.52
N LEU A 147 9.09 -3.75 -2.23
CA LEU A 147 10.52 -3.75 -1.88
C LEU A 147 11.15 -2.36 -2.04
N VAL A 148 10.66 -1.56 -2.99
CA VAL A 148 11.22 -0.23 -3.27
C VAL A 148 11.04 0.72 -2.07
N PRO A 149 9.82 0.95 -1.53
CA PRO A 149 9.65 1.78 -0.35
C PRO A 149 10.36 1.19 0.89
N MET A 150 10.37 -0.13 1.07
CA MET A 150 11.12 -0.76 2.17
C MET A 150 12.62 -0.52 2.07
N PHE A 151 13.20 -0.61 0.87
CA PHE A 151 14.60 -0.29 0.61
C PHE A 151 14.92 1.16 1.01
N LEU A 152 14.06 2.11 0.65
CA LEU A 152 14.22 3.52 1.01
C LEU A 152 14.12 3.74 2.53
N ILE A 153 13.12 3.14 3.18
CA ILE A 153 12.89 3.28 4.62
C ILE A 153 14.09 2.77 5.42
N ILE A 154 14.55 1.57 5.13
CA ILE A 154 15.71 0.96 5.83
C ILE A 154 16.99 1.75 5.53
N GLY A 155 17.22 2.12 4.25
CA GLY A 155 18.46 2.75 3.82
C GLY A 155 18.64 4.19 4.32
N ILE A 156 17.56 4.93 4.54
CA ILE A 156 17.63 6.33 4.96
C ILE A 156 17.52 6.47 6.48
N TRP A 157 16.55 5.80 7.10
CA TRP A 157 16.24 5.96 8.55
C TRP A 157 16.65 4.76 9.41
N GLY A 158 17.30 3.75 8.82
CA GLY A 158 17.85 2.61 9.56
C GLY A 158 19.00 2.98 10.51
N GLY A 159 19.47 2.00 11.27
CA GLY A 159 20.56 2.12 12.23
C GLY A 159 21.95 2.32 11.60
N PRO A 160 23.03 2.20 12.40
CA PRO A 160 24.41 2.43 11.92
C PRO A 160 24.80 1.58 10.70
N GLU A 161 24.39 0.32 10.68
CA GLU A 161 24.67 -0.63 9.58
C GLU A 161 23.60 -0.65 8.48
N ARG A 162 22.82 0.44 8.34
CA ARG A 162 21.66 0.52 7.45
C ARG A 162 21.96 0.17 5.99
N VAL A 163 23.12 0.59 5.46
CA VAL A 163 23.50 0.32 4.06
C VAL A 163 23.67 -1.18 3.82
N TYR A 164 24.42 -1.84 4.68
CA TYR A 164 24.62 -3.29 4.63
C TYR A 164 23.28 -4.04 4.80
N ALA A 165 22.47 -3.65 5.79
CA ALA A 165 21.17 -4.25 6.06
C ALA A 165 20.22 -4.10 4.86
N THR A 166 20.19 -2.92 4.23
CA THR A 166 19.34 -2.61 3.08
C THR A 166 19.70 -3.47 1.86
N ILE A 167 20.99 -3.54 1.54
CA ILE A 167 21.46 -4.35 0.40
C ILE A 167 21.17 -5.83 0.65
N LYS A 168 21.45 -6.31 1.86
CA LYS A 168 21.21 -7.69 2.24
C LYS A 168 19.70 -8.03 2.19
N PHE A 169 18.86 -7.17 2.76
CA PHE A 169 17.39 -7.33 2.70
C PHE A 169 16.90 -7.41 1.25
N PHE A 170 17.29 -6.45 0.43
CA PHE A 170 16.86 -6.40 -0.98
C PHE A 170 17.30 -7.64 -1.76
N LEU A 171 18.59 -8.01 -1.68
CA LEU A 171 19.10 -9.18 -2.40
C LEU A 171 18.43 -10.48 -1.96
N TYR A 172 18.24 -10.68 -0.65
CA TYR A 172 17.59 -11.91 -0.16
C TYR A 172 16.14 -11.99 -0.59
N THR A 173 15.39 -10.90 -0.47
CA THR A 173 13.96 -10.90 -0.79
C THR A 173 13.76 -11.04 -2.30
N PHE A 174 14.50 -10.27 -3.09
CA PHE A 174 14.43 -10.35 -4.56
C PHE A 174 14.85 -11.72 -5.10
N MET A 175 15.99 -12.28 -4.63
CA MET A 175 16.42 -13.62 -5.06
C MET A 175 15.51 -14.74 -4.55
N GLY A 176 14.80 -14.52 -3.46
CA GLY A 176 13.85 -15.51 -2.93
C GLY A 176 12.49 -15.49 -3.62
N SER A 177 12.17 -14.41 -4.35
CA SER A 177 10.90 -14.26 -5.09
C SER A 177 11.01 -14.59 -6.58
N VAL A 178 12.21 -14.56 -7.17
CA VAL A 178 12.49 -14.99 -8.54
C VAL A 178 12.75 -16.48 -8.59
#